data_0fc02c80cd9e8919d673fbd846bdb918
#
_entry.id   0fc02c80cd9e8919d673fbd846bdb918
#
_cell.length_a   1.000
_cell.length_b   1.000
_cell.length_c   1.000
_cell.angle_alpha   90.00
_cell.angle_beta   90.00
_cell.angle_gamma   90.00
#
_symmetry.space_group_name_H-M   'P 1'
#
loop_
_entity.id
_entity.type
_entity.pdbx_description
1 polymer ?
#
loop_
_entity_poly.entity_id
_entity_poly.type
_entity_poly.pdbx_seq_one_letter_code
_entity_poly.pdbx_strand_id
1 'polypeptide(L)'
;MTVEVVFSHSGSMFAYYLGIAEVLQEYDLSDVIFSGTSGGCFPCILLNSSNNIRDFFDEILEYVKNSNDSWENVIKNFLTEYLSDEDVEANQNKFICKLTKLNDFLLPEKVTVSSWRDKEDFINCVVAACYVPIMCGNKFYIEYRGEKIVDGFFSGTSNTPVTNNEHLLFHPNKWRYINPTWMLPSKDTVWLKSLYELGYNDALANIQDIQSVLKMNKEKELKTQNDSVRQSE
;
A
#
# COMPACT_ATOMS: atom_id res chain seq x y z
N MET A 1 -9.64 -16.71 11.16
CA MET A 1 -10.67 -15.91 10.41
C MET A 1 -9.92 -14.85 9.65
N THR A 2 -10.04 -14.84 8.34
CA THR A 2 -9.29 -13.91 7.47
C THR A 2 -9.83 -12.50 7.64
N VAL A 3 -8.97 -11.53 7.81
CA VAL A 3 -9.30 -10.09 7.89
C VAL A 3 -8.83 -9.42 6.60
N GLU A 4 -9.59 -8.44 6.09
CA GLU A 4 -9.13 -7.58 5.01
C GLU A 4 -8.62 -6.24 5.57
N VAL A 5 -7.37 -5.90 5.28
CA VAL A 5 -6.81 -4.57 5.56
C VAL A 5 -6.85 -3.75 4.27
N VAL A 6 -7.59 -2.64 4.31
CA VAL A 6 -7.85 -1.79 3.16
C VAL A 6 -7.05 -0.50 3.31
N PHE A 7 -6.14 -0.22 2.38
CA PHE A 7 -5.50 1.08 2.23
C PHE A 7 -6.14 1.84 1.07
N SER A 8 -6.84 2.92 1.38
CA SER A 8 -7.52 3.73 0.36
C SER A 8 -6.53 4.54 -0.49
N HIS A 9 -7.05 5.31 -1.45
CA HIS A 9 -6.24 6.25 -2.22
C HIS A 9 -5.56 7.28 -1.32
N SER A 10 -4.35 7.71 -1.68
CA SER A 10 -3.56 8.58 -0.80
C SER A 10 -2.68 9.61 -1.51
N GLY A 11 -2.32 9.44 -2.79
CA GLY A 11 -1.32 10.29 -3.42
C GLY A 11 -0.04 10.36 -2.58
N SER A 12 0.49 11.55 -2.29
CA SER A 12 1.68 11.73 -1.44
C SER A 12 1.52 11.24 0.00
N MET A 13 0.28 11.04 0.46
CA MET A 13 0.00 10.38 1.74
C MET A 13 0.35 8.89 1.74
N PHE A 14 0.91 8.33 0.64
CA PHE A 14 1.51 6.99 0.67
C PHE A 14 2.60 6.90 1.75
N ALA A 15 3.35 7.98 1.97
CA ALA A 15 4.34 8.06 3.03
C ALA A 15 3.71 7.89 4.44
N TYR A 16 2.58 8.53 4.68
CA TYR A 16 1.80 8.35 5.90
C TYR A 16 1.36 6.89 6.10
N TYR A 17 0.90 6.25 5.03
CA TYR A 17 0.52 4.84 5.08
C TYR A 17 1.71 3.90 5.29
N LEU A 18 2.88 4.22 4.77
CA LEU A 18 4.10 3.46 5.06
C LEU A 18 4.48 3.56 6.55
N GLY A 19 4.33 4.74 7.16
CA GLY A 19 4.52 4.87 8.61
C GLY A 19 3.55 4.02 9.43
N ILE A 20 2.26 3.95 9.03
CA ILE A 20 1.28 3.03 9.64
C ILE A 20 1.72 1.57 9.43
N ALA A 21 2.14 1.22 8.23
CA ALA A 21 2.52 -0.13 7.87
C ALA A 21 3.77 -0.61 8.62
N GLU A 22 4.72 0.27 8.95
CA GLU A 22 5.86 -0.05 9.82
C GLU A 22 5.39 -0.56 11.18
N VAL A 23 4.36 0.03 11.76
CA VAL A 23 3.78 -0.47 13.01
C VAL A 23 3.06 -1.81 12.79
N LEU A 24 2.36 -1.98 11.66
CA LEU A 24 1.68 -3.23 11.34
C LEU A 24 2.66 -4.38 11.07
N GLN A 25 3.87 -4.10 10.57
CA GLN A 25 4.88 -5.12 10.27
C GLN A 25 5.35 -5.90 11.51
N GLU A 26 5.16 -5.34 12.71
CA GLU A 26 5.48 -6.00 13.98
C GLU A 26 4.49 -7.13 14.36
N TYR A 27 3.42 -7.33 13.58
CA TYR A 27 2.35 -8.25 13.89
C TYR A 27 2.31 -9.47 12.96
N ASP A 28 1.69 -10.56 13.42
CA ASP A 28 1.43 -11.72 12.57
C ASP A 28 0.28 -11.43 11.61
N LEU A 29 0.63 -11.20 10.34
CA LEU A 29 -0.29 -10.86 9.27
C LEU A 29 -0.56 -12.05 8.32
N SER A 30 -0.24 -13.28 8.74
CA SER A 30 -0.36 -14.48 7.89
C SER A 30 -1.77 -14.73 7.36
N ASP A 31 -2.79 -14.40 8.16
CA ASP A 31 -4.23 -14.56 7.85
C ASP A 31 -4.87 -13.26 7.31
N VAL A 32 -4.07 -12.27 6.92
CA VAL A 32 -4.55 -10.98 6.42
C VAL A 32 -4.50 -10.95 4.90
N ILE A 33 -5.56 -10.43 4.29
CA ILE A 33 -5.60 -10.03 2.88
C ILE A 33 -5.50 -8.50 2.83
N PHE A 34 -4.65 -7.99 1.96
CA PHE A 34 -4.50 -6.55 1.78
C PHE A 34 -5.18 -6.08 0.51
N SER A 35 -5.89 -4.96 0.55
CA SER A 35 -6.40 -4.32 -0.65
C SER A 35 -5.98 -2.85 -0.71
N GLY A 36 -5.47 -2.42 -1.86
CA GLY A 36 -4.88 -1.09 -2.03
C GLY A 36 -5.42 -0.36 -3.25
N THR A 37 -5.45 0.97 -3.14
CA THR A 37 -5.80 1.88 -4.22
C THR A 37 -4.75 2.98 -4.31
N SER A 38 -4.21 3.26 -5.50
CA SER A 38 -3.24 4.35 -5.67
C SER A 38 -2.03 4.16 -4.74
N GLY A 39 -1.58 5.22 -4.05
CA GLY A 39 -0.52 5.13 -3.06
C GLY A 39 -0.77 4.14 -1.91
N GLY A 40 -2.03 3.69 -1.71
CA GLY A 40 -2.36 2.61 -0.78
C GLY A 40 -1.90 1.22 -1.22
N CYS A 41 -1.40 1.07 -2.46
CA CYS A 41 -0.80 -0.19 -2.93
C CYS A 41 0.55 -0.46 -2.27
N PHE A 42 1.35 0.57 -1.97
CA PHE A 42 2.70 0.39 -1.43
C PHE A 42 2.73 -0.35 -0.08
N PRO A 43 1.95 0.07 0.96
CA PRO A 43 1.92 -0.67 2.21
C PRO A 43 1.43 -2.12 2.03
N CYS A 44 0.45 -2.36 1.12
CA CYS A 44 -0.05 -3.70 0.87
C CYS A 44 1.03 -4.64 0.33
N ILE A 45 1.86 -4.15 -0.62
CA ILE A 45 2.95 -4.91 -1.22
C ILE A 45 3.99 -5.29 -0.16
N LEU A 46 4.38 -4.33 0.67
CA LEU A 46 5.46 -4.51 1.64
C LEU A 46 5.04 -5.36 2.83
N LEU A 47 3.79 -5.27 3.28
CA LEU A 47 3.27 -6.10 4.38
C LEU A 47 3.15 -7.59 4.01
N ASN A 48 3.15 -7.93 2.73
CA ASN A 48 3.20 -9.32 2.24
C ASN A 48 4.62 -9.80 1.93
N SER A 49 5.59 -8.90 1.86
CA SER A 49 6.98 -9.22 1.55
C SER A 49 7.84 -9.32 2.82
N SER A 50 9.07 -9.77 2.67
CA SER A 50 10.06 -9.78 3.76
C SER A 50 10.82 -8.46 3.89
N ASN A 51 10.51 -7.46 3.08
CA ASN A 51 11.20 -6.18 3.05
C ASN A 51 10.90 -5.33 4.29
N ASN A 52 11.90 -4.65 4.80
CA ASN A 52 11.71 -3.67 5.86
C ASN A 52 11.08 -2.40 5.30
N ILE A 53 9.99 -1.93 5.90
CA ILE A 53 9.24 -0.78 5.40
C ILE A 53 10.02 0.52 5.55
N ARG A 54 10.82 0.68 6.62
CA ARG A 54 11.66 1.86 6.84
C ARG A 54 12.74 1.94 5.77
N ASP A 55 13.41 0.84 5.48
CA ASP A 55 14.46 0.77 4.46
C ASP A 55 13.89 1.10 3.08
N PHE A 56 12.74 0.50 2.72
CA PHE A 56 12.03 0.86 1.48
C PHE A 56 11.73 2.35 1.40
N PHE A 57 11.24 2.94 2.50
CA PHE A 57 10.89 4.35 2.52
C PHE A 57 12.13 5.25 2.35
N ASP A 58 13.23 4.94 3.01
CA ASP A 58 14.46 5.72 2.89
C ASP A 58 15.05 5.61 1.47
N GLU A 59 14.99 4.43 0.84
CA GLU A 59 15.45 4.22 -0.53
C GLU A 59 14.58 4.94 -1.56
N ILE A 60 13.24 4.90 -1.45
CA ILE A 60 12.35 5.63 -2.37
C ILE A 60 12.53 7.15 -2.22
N LEU A 61 12.79 7.66 -1.01
CA LEU A 61 13.08 9.08 -0.83
C LEU A 61 14.37 9.50 -1.54
N GLU A 62 15.42 8.69 -1.43
CA GLU A 62 16.68 8.98 -2.13
C GLU A 62 16.51 8.88 -3.65
N TYR A 63 15.73 7.89 -4.12
CA TYR A 63 15.39 7.76 -5.54
C TYR A 63 14.62 8.99 -6.05
N VAL A 64 13.58 9.42 -5.36
CA VAL A 64 12.76 10.59 -5.70
C VAL A 64 13.58 11.87 -5.74
N LYS A 65 14.48 12.05 -4.76
CA LYS A 65 15.37 13.22 -4.66
C LYS A 65 16.29 13.34 -5.87
N ASN A 66 16.76 12.22 -6.40
CA ASN A 66 17.71 12.19 -7.51
C ASN A 66 17.03 12.07 -8.90
N SER A 67 15.70 11.90 -8.94
CA SER A 67 14.96 11.71 -10.18
C SER A 67 14.20 12.97 -10.62
N ASN A 68 14.33 13.30 -11.90
CA ASN A 68 13.49 14.32 -12.60
C ASN A 68 12.34 13.68 -13.38
N ASP A 69 12.16 12.35 -13.32
CA ASP A 69 11.16 11.61 -14.06
C ASP A 69 9.72 11.94 -13.63
N SER A 70 8.74 11.58 -14.45
CA SER A 70 7.34 11.56 -14.06
C SER A 70 7.11 10.54 -12.92
N TRP A 71 6.03 10.71 -12.15
CA TRP A 71 5.69 9.72 -11.12
C TRP A 71 5.44 8.31 -11.70
N GLU A 72 4.89 8.21 -12.93
CA GLU A 72 4.76 6.94 -13.66
C GLU A 72 6.12 6.22 -13.74
N ASN A 73 7.15 6.93 -14.20
CA ASN A 73 8.49 6.37 -14.35
C ASN A 73 9.20 6.13 -13.00
N VAL A 74 9.03 7.04 -12.04
CA VAL A 74 9.57 6.87 -10.68
C VAL A 74 9.06 5.56 -10.07
N ILE A 75 7.76 5.36 -10.07
CA ILE A 75 7.15 4.15 -9.50
C ILE A 75 7.64 2.90 -10.25
N LYS A 76 7.59 2.93 -11.60
CA LYS A 76 7.99 1.78 -12.42
C LYS A 76 9.44 1.39 -12.19
N ASN A 77 10.35 2.34 -12.33
CA ASN A 77 11.78 2.07 -12.27
C ASN A 77 12.20 1.66 -10.85
N PHE A 78 11.73 2.39 -9.84
CA PHE A 78 12.04 2.08 -8.46
C PHE A 78 11.55 0.67 -8.06
N LEU A 79 10.30 0.32 -8.34
CA LEU A 79 9.79 -1.03 -8.02
C LEU A 79 10.50 -2.13 -8.82
N THR A 80 10.94 -1.83 -10.06
CA THR A 80 11.70 -2.79 -10.87
C THR A 80 13.06 -3.11 -10.24
N GLU A 81 13.72 -2.12 -9.67
CA GLU A 81 15.02 -2.28 -9.01
C GLU A 81 14.86 -2.89 -7.61
N TYR A 82 13.85 -2.49 -6.86
CA TYR A 82 13.70 -2.83 -5.45
C TYR A 82 13.09 -4.22 -5.21
N LEU A 83 12.00 -4.56 -5.90
CA LEU A 83 11.29 -5.82 -5.64
C LEU A 83 12.00 -7.01 -6.26
N SER A 84 11.99 -8.14 -5.57
CA SER A 84 12.41 -9.45 -6.07
C SER A 84 11.22 -10.24 -6.68
N ASP A 85 11.49 -11.37 -7.34
CA ASP A 85 10.45 -12.28 -7.81
C ASP A 85 9.72 -12.94 -6.62
N GLU A 86 10.44 -13.19 -5.52
CA GLU A 86 9.88 -13.71 -4.27
C GLU A 86 8.87 -12.75 -3.65
N ASP A 87 9.11 -11.43 -3.72
CA ASP A 87 8.15 -10.41 -3.26
C ASP A 87 6.87 -10.45 -4.09
N VAL A 88 6.98 -10.65 -5.40
CA VAL A 88 5.81 -10.79 -6.28
C VAL A 88 5.02 -12.06 -5.94
N GLU A 89 5.70 -13.17 -5.73
CA GLU A 89 5.05 -14.44 -5.33
C GLU A 89 4.36 -14.31 -3.97
N ALA A 90 4.98 -13.66 -3.00
CA ALA A 90 4.39 -13.42 -1.68
C ALA A 90 3.09 -12.60 -1.74
N ASN A 91 2.94 -11.77 -2.77
CA ASN A 91 1.75 -10.95 -3.01
C ASN A 91 0.64 -11.68 -3.79
N GLN A 92 0.90 -12.83 -4.41
CA GLN A 92 -0.10 -13.60 -5.18
C GLN A 92 -1.30 -13.97 -4.30
N ASN A 93 -2.51 -13.53 -4.70
CA ASN A 93 -3.78 -13.77 -4.01
C ASN A 93 -3.87 -13.22 -2.55
N LYS A 94 -2.84 -12.53 -2.07
CA LYS A 94 -2.83 -11.85 -0.76
C LYS A 94 -2.95 -10.34 -0.87
N PHE A 95 -2.52 -9.77 -1.98
CA PHE A 95 -2.75 -8.38 -2.32
C PHE A 95 -3.82 -8.25 -3.40
N ILE A 96 -4.79 -7.36 -3.20
CA ILE A 96 -5.84 -7.02 -4.16
C ILE A 96 -5.62 -5.58 -4.60
N CYS A 97 -5.16 -5.40 -5.82
CA CYS A 97 -4.95 -4.10 -6.43
C CYS A 97 -6.25 -3.58 -7.05
N LYS A 98 -6.67 -2.38 -6.67
CA LYS A 98 -7.90 -1.74 -7.18
C LYS A 98 -7.56 -0.74 -8.27
N LEU A 99 -8.19 -0.89 -9.41
CA LEU A 99 -7.99 -0.12 -10.64
C LEU A 99 -9.31 0.47 -11.11
N THR A 100 -9.23 1.50 -11.95
CA THR A 100 -10.37 2.00 -12.73
C THR A 100 -10.11 1.72 -14.21
N LYS A 101 -10.95 0.88 -14.81
CA LYS A 101 -11.01 0.71 -16.26
C LYS A 101 -11.89 1.78 -16.84
N LEU A 102 -11.48 2.35 -17.97
CA LEU A 102 -12.29 3.22 -18.79
C LEU A 102 -12.88 2.40 -19.95
N ASN A 103 -14.21 2.32 -20.02
CA ASN A 103 -14.88 1.66 -21.13
C ASN A 103 -14.77 2.50 -22.43
N ASP A 104 -15.39 2.05 -23.52
CA ASP A 104 -15.31 2.74 -24.81
C ASP A 104 -15.90 4.16 -24.79
N PHE A 105 -16.78 4.47 -23.85
CA PHE A 105 -17.32 5.81 -23.61
C PHE A 105 -16.53 6.60 -22.56
N LEU A 106 -15.37 6.10 -22.14
CA LEU A 106 -14.53 6.66 -21.08
C LEU A 106 -15.23 6.74 -19.70
N LEU A 107 -16.26 5.92 -19.49
CA LEU A 107 -16.91 5.81 -18.19
C LEU A 107 -16.11 4.88 -17.26
N PRO A 108 -15.98 5.24 -15.98
CA PRO A 108 -15.18 4.48 -15.03
C PRO A 108 -15.88 3.19 -14.59
N GLU A 109 -15.15 2.08 -14.64
CA GLU A 109 -15.57 0.77 -14.15
C GLU A 109 -14.55 0.26 -13.13
N LYS A 110 -15.04 -0.29 -12.01
CA LYS A 110 -14.18 -0.91 -11.00
C LYS A 110 -13.56 -2.20 -11.55
N VAL A 111 -12.25 -2.34 -11.39
CA VAL A 111 -11.53 -3.58 -11.64
C VAL A 111 -10.64 -3.90 -10.45
N THR A 112 -10.52 -5.18 -10.11
CA THR A 112 -9.58 -5.67 -9.09
C THR A 112 -8.68 -6.75 -9.69
N VAL A 113 -7.40 -6.73 -9.31
CA VAL A 113 -6.40 -7.70 -9.73
C VAL A 113 -5.70 -8.23 -8.48
N SER A 114 -5.59 -9.56 -8.35
CA SER A 114 -4.94 -10.23 -7.22
C SER A 114 -3.93 -11.30 -7.66
N SER A 115 -3.73 -11.46 -8.96
CA SER A 115 -2.76 -12.40 -9.51
C SER A 115 -2.05 -11.83 -10.73
N TRP A 116 -0.78 -12.12 -10.86
CA TRP A 116 0.11 -11.59 -11.90
C TRP A 116 0.88 -12.73 -12.57
N ARG A 117 1.21 -12.55 -13.84
CA ARG A 117 1.94 -13.53 -14.65
C ARG A 117 3.42 -13.59 -14.29
N ASP A 118 3.98 -12.43 -13.99
CA ASP A 118 5.39 -12.20 -13.70
C ASP A 118 5.57 -10.84 -12.99
N LYS A 119 6.81 -10.51 -12.63
CA LYS A 119 7.18 -9.26 -11.97
C LYS A 119 6.82 -8.02 -12.80
N GLU A 120 7.00 -8.07 -14.11
CA GLU A 120 6.67 -6.95 -14.98
C GLU A 120 5.17 -6.67 -14.99
N ASP A 121 4.33 -7.71 -15.08
CA ASP A 121 2.88 -7.60 -15.03
C ASP A 121 2.40 -7.06 -13.66
N PHE A 122 3.04 -7.48 -12.56
CA PHE A 122 2.80 -6.95 -11.22
C PHE A 122 3.09 -5.46 -11.12
N ILE A 123 4.30 -5.04 -11.52
CA ILE A 123 4.71 -3.64 -11.48
C ILE A 123 3.82 -2.78 -12.36
N ASN A 124 3.52 -3.22 -13.60
CA ASN A 124 2.63 -2.50 -14.50
C ASN A 124 1.21 -2.36 -13.91
N CYS A 125 0.72 -3.35 -13.13
CA CYS A 125 -0.53 -3.25 -12.40
C CYS A 125 -0.48 -2.14 -11.34
N VAL A 126 0.57 -2.08 -10.53
CA VAL A 126 0.74 -1.07 -9.48
C VAL A 126 0.88 0.33 -10.09
N VAL A 127 1.67 0.48 -11.16
CA VAL A 127 1.79 1.74 -11.91
C VAL A 127 0.42 2.19 -12.42
N ALA A 128 -0.38 1.27 -12.97
CA ALA A 128 -1.72 1.55 -13.46
C ALA A 128 -2.68 1.99 -12.35
N ALA A 129 -2.59 1.33 -11.17
CA ALA A 129 -3.38 1.70 -9.99
C ALA A 129 -3.07 3.07 -9.43
N CYS A 130 -1.84 3.58 -9.67
CA CYS A 130 -1.35 4.88 -9.22
C CYS A 130 -1.40 5.96 -10.30
N TYR A 131 -1.90 5.65 -11.50
CA TYR A 131 -1.84 6.58 -12.62
C TYR A 131 -2.97 7.62 -12.59
N VAL A 132 -2.67 8.78 -12.04
CA VAL A 132 -3.54 9.96 -12.13
C VAL A 132 -3.23 10.70 -13.43
N PRO A 133 -4.19 10.82 -14.37
CA PRO A 133 -3.99 11.50 -15.65
C PRO A 133 -3.40 12.90 -15.48
N ILE A 134 -2.44 13.24 -16.34
CA ILE A 134 -1.73 14.54 -16.37
C ILE A 134 -0.80 14.77 -15.18
N MET A 135 -1.11 14.24 -13.99
CA MET A 135 -0.29 14.44 -12.79
C MET A 135 0.87 13.43 -12.70
N CYS A 136 0.64 12.17 -13.09
CA CYS A 136 1.65 11.13 -13.02
C CYS A 136 2.40 10.93 -14.35
N GLY A 137 1.82 11.38 -15.47
CA GLY A 137 2.40 11.29 -16.81
C GLY A 137 1.61 12.12 -17.81
N ASN A 138 1.98 12.06 -19.09
CA ASN A 138 1.42 12.91 -20.14
C ASN A 138 0.19 12.33 -20.87
N LYS A 139 -0.36 11.21 -20.38
CA LYS A 139 -1.47 10.51 -21.03
C LYS A 139 -2.75 10.66 -20.21
N PHE A 140 -3.90 10.46 -20.83
CA PHE A 140 -5.20 10.41 -20.14
C PHE A 140 -5.45 9.05 -19.46
N TYR A 141 -4.78 7.98 -19.91
CA TYR A 141 -4.81 6.65 -19.36
C TYR A 141 -3.50 5.93 -19.74
N ILE A 142 -3.25 4.82 -19.09
CA ILE A 142 -2.23 3.87 -19.56
C ILE A 142 -2.88 2.55 -19.95
N GLU A 143 -2.19 1.74 -20.75
CA GLU A 143 -2.66 0.43 -21.12
C GLU A 143 -2.12 -0.62 -20.15
N TYR A 144 -3.02 -1.42 -19.60
CA TYR A 144 -2.68 -2.58 -18.80
C TYR A 144 -3.54 -3.77 -19.23
N ARG A 145 -2.91 -4.85 -19.64
CA ARG A 145 -3.55 -6.07 -20.19
C ARG A 145 -4.53 -5.77 -21.32
N GLY A 146 -4.21 -4.80 -22.18
CA GLY A 146 -5.04 -4.39 -23.33
C GLY A 146 -6.24 -3.49 -23.00
N GLU A 147 -6.37 -3.08 -21.74
CA GLU A 147 -7.44 -2.21 -21.25
C GLU A 147 -6.93 -0.80 -20.93
N LYS A 148 -7.80 0.20 -21.09
CA LYS A 148 -7.51 1.60 -20.70
C LYS A 148 -7.72 1.75 -19.19
N ILE A 149 -6.64 2.01 -18.45
CA ILE A 149 -6.66 2.06 -16.99
C ILE A 149 -6.22 3.44 -16.50
N VAL A 150 -6.85 3.88 -15.43
CA VAL A 150 -6.47 5.03 -14.62
C VAL A 150 -6.49 4.65 -13.13
N ASP A 151 -6.01 5.54 -12.26
CA ASP A 151 -6.00 5.36 -10.81
C ASP A 151 -7.33 4.81 -10.28
N GLY A 152 -7.22 3.87 -9.36
CA GLY A 152 -8.39 3.21 -8.75
C GLY A 152 -9.33 4.16 -8.01
N PHE A 153 -8.87 5.37 -7.67
CA PHE A 153 -9.70 6.43 -7.08
C PHE A 153 -10.93 6.78 -7.94
N PHE A 154 -10.78 6.81 -9.26
CA PHE A 154 -11.84 7.26 -10.17
C PHE A 154 -13.04 6.31 -10.23
N SER A 155 -12.92 5.07 -9.76
CA SER A 155 -14.07 4.14 -9.65
C SER A 155 -14.99 4.46 -8.46
N GLY A 156 -14.59 5.36 -7.55
CA GLY A 156 -15.34 5.68 -6.35
C GLY A 156 -15.36 4.58 -5.27
N THR A 157 -14.59 3.51 -5.44
CA THR A 157 -14.61 2.32 -4.56
C THR A 157 -13.34 2.14 -3.72
N SER A 158 -12.48 3.16 -3.64
CA SER A 158 -11.19 3.05 -2.95
C SER A 158 -11.33 2.68 -1.46
N ASN A 159 -12.40 3.14 -0.80
CA ASN A 159 -12.68 2.88 0.62
C ASN A 159 -13.51 1.61 0.87
N THR A 160 -13.88 0.89 -0.18
CA THR A 160 -14.76 -0.27 -0.05
C THR A 160 -13.91 -1.54 0.04
N PRO A 161 -14.14 -2.42 1.03
CA PRO A 161 -13.50 -3.73 1.04
C PRO A 161 -13.90 -4.54 -0.20
N VAL A 162 -13.04 -5.46 -0.60
CA VAL A 162 -13.27 -6.33 -1.76
C VAL A 162 -13.89 -7.64 -1.31
N THR A 163 -13.53 -8.10 -0.13
CA THR A 163 -14.05 -9.34 0.47
C THR A 163 -15.24 -9.06 1.40
N ASN A 164 -15.96 -10.11 1.78
CA ASN A 164 -17.02 -10.05 2.79
C ASN A 164 -16.49 -10.31 4.22
N ASN A 165 -15.17 -10.29 4.40
CA ASN A 165 -14.53 -10.50 5.69
C ASN A 165 -14.66 -9.28 6.60
N GLU A 166 -14.38 -9.47 7.91
CA GLU A 166 -14.09 -8.35 8.80
C GLU A 166 -12.95 -7.52 8.21
N HIS A 167 -13.02 -6.18 8.30
CA HIS A 167 -12.04 -5.33 7.64
C HIS A 167 -11.56 -4.17 8.51
N LEU A 168 -10.31 -3.78 8.29
CA LEU A 168 -9.70 -2.59 8.84
C LEU A 168 -9.40 -1.61 7.71
N LEU A 169 -10.10 -0.48 7.69
CA LEU A 169 -9.91 0.55 6.68
C LEU A 169 -8.93 1.63 7.16
N PHE A 170 -7.87 1.83 6.40
CA PHE A 170 -7.01 3.01 6.50
C PHE A 170 -7.38 4.01 5.41
N HIS A 171 -7.99 5.11 5.85
CA HIS A 171 -8.28 6.28 5.06
C HIS A 171 -7.45 7.45 5.60
N PRO A 172 -6.97 8.42 4.80
CA PRO A 172 -6.15 9.52 5.32
C PRO A 172 -6.78 10.25 6.51
N ASN A 173 -8.09 10.40 6.54
CA ASN A 173 -8.84 11.02 7.64
C ASN A 173 -9.27 10.06 8.75
N LYS A 174 -8.67 8.87 8.88
CA LYS A 174 -9.11 7.88 9.88
C LYS A 174 -9.02 8.41 11.32
N TRP A 175 -7.90 9.01 11.67
CA TRP A 175 -7.61 9.43 13.04
C TRP A 175 -7.48 10.94 13.23
N ARG A 176 -7.40 11.71 12.13
CA ARG A 176 -7.33 13.17 12.13
C ARG A 176 -7.86 13.76 10.85
N TYR A 177 -8.21 15.02 10.88
CA TYR A 177 -8.49 15.75 9.66
C TYR A 177 -7.20 15.95 8.85
N ILE A 178 -7.23 15.57 7.59
CA ILE A 178 -6.16 15.79 6.62
C ILE A 178 -6.63 16.79 5.57
N ASN A 179 -5.84 17.84 5.34
CA ASN A 179 -6.10 18.74 4.23
C ASN A 179 -5.99 17.97 2.90
N PRO A 180 -7.01 17.98 2.03
CA PRO A 180 -6.96 17.25 0.76
C PRO A 180 -5.74 17.58 -0.14
N THR A 181 -5.16 18.78 -0.01
CA THR A 181 -3.96 19.16 -0.76
C THR A 181 -2.74 18.30 -0.41
N TRP A 182 -2.73 17.63 0.74
CA TRP A 182 -1.66 16.72 1.15
C TRP A 182 -1.61 15.45 0.31
N MET A 183 -2.69 15.11 -0.38
CA MET A 183 -2.73 13.98 -1.31
C MET A 183 -2.16 14.33 -2.70
N LEU A 184 -1.94 15.61 -3.01
CA LEU A 184 -1.36 15.97 -4.30
C LEU A 184 0.06 15.40 -4.43
N PRO A 185 0.43 14.89 -5.61
CA PRO A 185 1.77 14.35 -5.85
C PRO A 185 2.86 15.39 -5.53
N SER A 186 3.79 15.01 -4.67
CA SER A 186 4.91 15.86 -4.24
C SER A 186 6.21 15.06 -4.22
N LYS A 187 7.30 15.70 -4.65
CA LYS A 187 8.67 15.18 -4.54
C LYS A 187 9.46 15.86 -3.41
N ASP A 188 8.80 16.64 -2.57
CA ASP A 188 9.42 17.21 -1.39
C ASP A 188 9.71 16.10 -0.37
N THR A 189 10.94 15.65 -0.33
CA THR A 189 11.38 14.54 0.53
C THR A 189 11.33 14.90 2.02
N VAL A 190 11.46 16.16 2.38
CA VAL A 190 11.31 16.63 3.78
C VAL A 190 9.85 16.48 4.20
N TRP A 191 8.95 16.90 3.32
CA TRP A 191 7.52 16.76 3.53
C TRP A 191 7.09 15.29 3.61
N LEU A 192 7.54 14.44 2.67
CA LEU A 192 7.25 13.01 2.68
C LEU A 192 7.74 12.34 3.97
N LYS A 193 8.93 12.71 4.45
CA LYS A 193 9.46 12.20 5.73
C LYS A 193 8.59 12.61 6.92
N SER A 194 8.10 13.85 6.94
CA SER A 194 7.21 14.30 8.00
C SER A 194 5.86 13.56 7.99
N LEU A 195 5.33 13.21 6.81
CA LEU A 195 4.13 12.40 6.67
C LEU A 195 4.34 10.97 7.18
N TYR A 196 5.48 10.37 6.89
CA TYR A 196 5.82 9.04 7.38
C TYR A 196 5.85 9.00 8.91
N GLU A 197 6.59 9.90 9.55
CA GLU A 197 6.66 10.00 11.00
C GLU A 197 5.28 10.28 11.62
N LEU A 198 4.45 11.07 10.96
CA LEU A 198 3.09 11.32 11.37
C LEU A 198 2.26 10.02 11.36
N GLY A 199 2.35 9.23 10.29
CA GLY A 199 1.63 7.97 10.17
C GLY A 199 2.06 6.94 11.20
N TYR A 200 3.35 6.82 11.45
CA TYR A 200 3.90 5.97 12.49
C TYR A 200 3.38 6.34 13.88
N ASN A 201 3.44 7.62 14.23
CA ASN A 201 2.97 8.11 15.53
C ASN A 201 1.45 7.97 15.70
N ASP A 202 0.66 8.21 14.64
CA ASP A 202 -0.79 8.02 14.67
C ASP A 202 -1.17 6.56 14.87
N ALA A 203 -0.46 5.63 14.23
CA ALA A 203 -0.68 4.20 14.41
C ALA A 203 -0.39 3.75 15.85
N LEU A 204 0.71 4.21 16.43
CA LEU A 204 1.04 3.93 17.84
C LEU A 204 0.00 4.52 18.80
N ALA A 205 -0.43 5.77 18.57
CA ALA A 205 -1.44 6.42 19.41
C ALA A 205 -2.82 5.75 19.35
N ASN A 206 -3.12 5.06 18.23
CA ASN A 206 -4.40 4.38 18.00
C ASN A 206 -4.24 2.85 17.88
N ILE A 207 -3.23 2.31 18.55
CA ILE A 207 -2.90 0.89 18.48
C ILE A 207 -4.06 -0.04 18.87
N GLN A 208 -4.94 0.40 19.76
CA GLN A 208 -6.09 -0.36 20.19
C GLN A 208 -7.13 -0.57 19.08
N ASP A 209 -7.30 0.43 18.20
CA ASP A 209 -8.17 0.30 17.01
C ASP A 209 -7.67 -0.82 16.09
N ILE A 210 -6.34 -0.86 15.88
CA ILE A 210 -5.68 -1.88 15.06
C ILE A 210 -5.86 -3.25 15.71
N GLN A 211 -5.55 -3.38 16.99
CA GLN A 211 -5.61 -4.62 17.75
C GLN A 211 -7.03 -5.19 17.84
N SER A 212 -8.05 -4.34 17.90
CA SER A 212 -9.44 -4.77 18.00
C SER A 212 -9.90 -5.59 16.79
N VAL A 213 -9.34 -5.31 15.60
CA VAL A 213 -9.70 -5.98 14.35
C VAL A 213 -8.73 -7.13 14.03
N LEU A 214 -7.43 -6.91 14.19
CA LEU A 214 -6.41 -7.88 13.82
C LEU A 214 -6.30 -9.06 14.81
N LYS A 215 -7.08 -9.08 15.91
CA LYS A 215 -7.11 -10.15 16.94
C LYS A 215 -5.73 -10.67 17.26
N MET A 216 -4.89 -9.78 17.74
CA MET A 216 -3.49 -10.09 17.94
C MET A 216 -3.30 -11.18 18.97
N ASN A 217 -2.66 -12.25 18.54
CA ASN A 217 -2.27 -13.34 19.41
C ASN A 217 -1.21 -12.86 20.43
N LYS A 218 -1.65 -12.32 21.57
CA LYS A 218 -0.80 -12.12 22.75
C LYS A 218 -0.15 -13.44 23.23
N GLU A 219 -0.55 -14.57 22.67
CA GLU A 219 -0.03 -15.88 23.03
C GLU A 219 1.41 -16.15 22.58
N LYS A 220 1.92 -15.48 21.54
CA LYS A 220 3.30 -15.69 21.09
C LYS A 220 4.32 -15.06 22.04
N GLU A 221 4.07 -13.87 22.58
CA GLU A 221 4.99 -13.24 23.54
C GLU A 221 5.10 -14.05 24.85
N LEU A 222 4.00 -14.61 25.31
CA LEU A 222 3.99 -15.48 26.52
C LEU A 222 4.69 -16.81 26.29
N LYS A 223 4.65 -17.39 25.09
CA LYS A 223 5.39 -18.62 24.76
C LYS A 223 6.89 -18.37 24.68
N THR A 224 7.32 -17.29 24.03
CA THR A 224 8.75 -16.97 23.90
C THR A 224 9.37 -16.64 25.26
N GLN A 225 8.66 -15.95 26.16
CA GLN A 225 9.12 -15.71 27.52
C GLN A 225 9.15 -16.99 28.38
N ASN A 226 8.19 -17.88 28.24
CA ASN A 226 8.17 -19.14 28.99
C ASN A 226 9.22 -20.14 28.49
N ASP A 227 9.53 -20.15 27.19
CA ASP A 227 10.58 -21.02 26.65
C ASP A 227 11.98 -20.52 27.00
N SER A 228 12.20 -19.21 27.11
CA SER A 228 13.46 -18.63 27.57
C SER A 228 13.73 -18.89 29.09
N VAL A 229 12.67 -18.94 29.89
CA VAL A 229 12.80 -19.26 31.32
C VAL A 229 13.07 -20.76 31.56
N ARG A 230 12.50 -21.65 30.71
CA ARG A 230 12.75 -23.11 30.81
C ARG A 230 14.12 -23.55 30.28
N GLN A 231 14.81 -22.73 29.52
CA GLN A 231 16.19 -23.03 29.07
C GLN A 231 17.26 -22.49 30.01
N SER A 232 16.87 -21.79 31.07
CA SER A 232 17.78 -21.24 32.11
C SER A 232 17.73 -22.01 33.46
N GLU A 233 16.96 -23.08 33.56
CA GLU A 233 16.95 -24.06 34.64
C GLU A 233 17.62 -25.38 34.20
#